data_6489bf677348d2e135ba2a546b5925e0
#
_entry.id   6489bf677348d2e135ba2a546b5925e0
#
_cell.length_a   1.000
_cell.length_b   1.000
_cell.length_c   1.000
_cell.angle_alpha   90.00
_cell.angle_beta   90.00
_cell.angle_gamma   90.00
#
_symmetry.space_group_name_H-M   'P 1'
#
loop_
_entity.id
_entity.type
_entity.pdbx_description
1 polymer ?
#
loop_
_entity_poly.entity_id
_entity_poly.type
_entity_poly.pdbx_seq_one_letter_code
_entity_poly.pdbx_strand_id
1 'polypeptide(L)'
;YHKKSGIIAVLVPTVEIPFFAELVHNIEAELYNEGFKIMLCNTDKAHNAELEYLDMLNRHIVDGVITGVHSLDVEEYKKIKKPIVAFDRYLGENIPVVAVDHKEGGRLAAEILLKNGCKKIVHFRGSTAVESPYHERHFEFARIMKEQGVECFDYELAWNKFDLEYYKYAVKDLFDRL
;
A
#
# COMPACT_ATOMS: atom_id res chain seq x y z
N TYR A 1 -22.05 20.70 -20.44
CA TYR A 1 -20.62 20.97 -20.15
C TYR A 1 -20.40 20.72 -18.66
N HIS A 2 -19.83 19.57 -18.29
CA HIS A 2 -19.40 19.36 -16.90
C HIS A 2 -18.10 20.15 -16.70
N LYS A 3 -18.16 21.16 -15.83
CA LYS A 3 -16.99 21.97 -15.48
C LYS A 3 -16.04 21.08 -14.66
N LYS A 4 -14.78 20.95 -15.11
CA LYS A 4 -13.76 20.26 -14.34
C LYS A 4 -13.52 21.00 -13.03
N SER A 5 -13.35 20.26 -11.92
CA SER A 5 -13.06 20.84 -10.60
C SER A 5 -11.59 21.27 -10.48
N GLY A 6 -10.70 20.65 -11.25
CA GLY A 6 -9.26 20.80 -11.11
C GLY A 6 -8.70 20.15 -9.85
N ILE A 7 -9.45 19.22 -9.24
CA ILE A 7 -9.07 18.55 -7.98
C ILE A 7 -8.92 17.05 -8.21
N ILE A 8 -7.85 16.48 -7.72
CA ILE A 8 -7.59 15.03 -7.65
C ILE A 8 -7.62 14.60 -6.19
N ALA A 9 -8.42 13.60 -5.86
CA ALA A 9 -8.41 13.00 -4.52
C ALA A 9 -7.26 12.00 -4.40
N VAL A 10 -6.50 12.09 -3.31
CA VAL A 10 -5.42 11.15 -2.98
C VAL A 10 -5.80 10.43 -1.69
N LEU A 11 -6.13 9.15 -1.82
CA LEU A 11 -6.57 8.31 -0.72
C LEU A 11 -5.40 7.49 -0.19
N VAL A 12 -5.08 7.68 1.08
CA VAL A 12 -4.03 6.93 1.81
C VAL A 12 -4.59 6.44 3.14
N PRO A 13 -4.06 5.35 3.72
CA PRO A 13 -4.47 4.92 5.05
C PRO A 13 -4.25 6.03 6.08
N THR A 14 -3.04 6.56 6.16
CA THR A 14 -2.67 7.64 7.07
C THR A 14 -1.37 8.32 6.63
N VAL A 15 -1.27 9.62 6.83
CA VAL A 15 0.00 10.36 6.65
C VAL A 15 0.91 10.32 7.88
N GLU A 16 0.53 9.63 8.96
CA GLU A 16 1.42 9.39 10.10
C GLU A 16 2.57 8.44 9.74
N ILE A 17 2.41 7.64 8.68
CA ILE A 17 3.46 6.77 8.14
C ILE A 17 4.29 7.57 7.13
N PRO A 18 5.63 7.71 7.34
CA PRO A 18 6.51 8.54 6.49
C PRO A 18 6.41 8.22 4.99
N PHE A 19 6.25 6.94 4.63
CA PHE A 19 6.09 6.53 3.24
C PHE A 19 4.89 7.23 2.56
N PHE A 20 3.73 7.24 3.22
CA PHE A 20 2.54 7.87 2.63
C PHE A 20 2.64 9.40 2.61
N ALA A 21 3.29 10.00 3.63
CA ALA A 21 3.54 11.44 3.65
C ALA A 21 4.41 11.88 2.47
N GLU A 22 5.52 11.18 2.23
CA GLU A 22 6.42 11.45 1.12
C GLU A 22 5.76 11.20 -0.24
N LEU A 23 4.98 10.12 -0.37
CA LEU A 23 4.23 9.82 -1.57
C LEU A 23 3.24 10.94 -1.91
N VAL A 24 2.44 11.38 -0.93
CA VAL A 24 1.47 12.47 -1.09
C VAL A 24 2.16 13.78 -1.48
N HIS A 25 3.30 14.10 -0.85
CA HIS A 25 4.08 15.29 -1.17
C HIS A 25 4.52 15.29 -2.65
N ASN A 26 5.06 14.17 -3.13
CA ASN A 26 5.51 14.07 -4.52
C ASN A 26 4.33 14.09 -5.51
N ILE A 27 3.23 13.40 -5.20
CA ILE A 27 2.01 13.46 -6.03
C ILE A 27 1.48 14.90 -6.12
N GLU A 28 1.45 15.61 -5.00
CA GLU A 28 0.99 17.01 -4.96
C GLU A 28 1.85 17.91 -5.85
N ALA A 29 3.17 17.78 -5.75
CA ALA A 29 4.10 18.58 -6.54
C ALA A 29 3.91 18.38 -8.05
N GLU A 30 3.79 17.13 -8.50
CA GLU A 30 3.58 16.82 -9.91
C GLU A 30 2.21 17.28 -10.41
N LEU A 31 1.15 17.05 -9.65
CA LEU A 31 -0.19 17.49 -10.01
C LEU A 31 -0.31 19.02 -10.03
N TYR A 32 0.40 19.71 -9.14
CA TYR A 32 0.44 21.19 -9.15
C TYR A 32 1.04 21.74 -10.44
N ASN A 33 2.14 21.13 -10.92
CA ASN A 33 2.77 21.50 -12.18
C ASN A 33 1.82 21.32 -13.40
N GLU A 34 0.93 20.33 -13.32
CA GLU A 34 -0.09 20.04 -14.33
C GLU A 34 -1.39 20.87 -14.14
N GLY A 35 -1.41 21.79 -13.18
CA GLY A 35 -2.54 22.69 -12.93
C GLY A 35 -3.67 22.10 -12.08
N PHE A 36 -3.43 20.95 -11.42
CA PHE A 36 -4.38 20.36 -10.48
C PHE A 36 -4.07 20.73 -9.04
N LYS A 37 -5.08 20.60 -8.19
CA LYS A 37 -4.94 20.60 -6.72
C LYS A 37 -5.24 19.21 -6.19
N ILE A 38 -4.70 18.88 -5.04
CA ILE A 38 -5.04 17.64 -4.38
C ILE A 38 -6.07 17.85 -3.27
N MET A 39 -6.88 16.83 -3.04
CA MET A 39 -7.66 16.64 -1.83
C MET A 39 -7.13 15.39 -1.12
N LEU A 40 -6.45 15.58 0.01
CA LEU A 40 -5.92 14.48 0.81
C LEU A 40 -7.03 13.83 1.62
N CYS A 41 -7.15 12.52 1.52
CA CYS A 41 -8.15 11.69 2.18
C CYS A 41 -7.46 10.59 3.00
N ASN A 42 -7.44 10.75 4.33
CA ASN A 42 -7.02 9.70 5.27
C ASN A 42 -8.22 8.77 5.55
N THR A 43 -8.01 7.46 5.46
CA THR A 43 -9.10 6.47 5.56
C THR A 43 -9.03 5.56 6.78
N ASP A 44 -8.00 5.67 7.62
CA ASP A 44 -7.73 4.79 8.76
C ASP A 44 -8.78 4.85 9.87
N LYS A 45 -9.43 6.02 10.04
CA LYS A 45 -10.31 6.29 11.19
C LYS A 45 -11.81 6.14 10.91
N ALA A 46 -12.20 5.96 9.64
CA ALA A 46 -13.61 5.91 9.28
C ALA A 46 -13.92 4.66 8.44
N HIS A 47 -14.77 3.79 8.95
CA HIS A 47 -15.11 2.50 8.33
C HIS A 47 -15.61 2.60 6.88
N ASN A 48 -16.23 3.72 6.49
CA ASN A 48 -16.77 3.95 5.15
C ASN A 48 -16.13 5.13 4.40
N ALA A 49 -15.03 5.69 4.92
CA ALA A 49 -14.43 6.88 4.33
C ALA A 49 -14.07 6.69 2.84
N GLU A 50 -13.56 5.54 2.49
CA GLU A 50 -13.19 5.22 1.11
C GLU A 50 -14.41 5.29 0.17
N LEU A 51 -15.56 4.73 0.55
CA LEU A 51 -16.81 4.81 -0.22
C LEU A 51 -17.30 6.24 -0.37
N GLU A 52 -17.24 7.04 0.69
CA GLU A 52 -17.64 8.44 0.65
C GLU A 52 -16.79 9.26 -0.33
N TYR A 53 -15.48 9.02 -0.34
CA TYR A 53 -14.58 9.69 -1.30
C TYR A 53 -14.81 9.24 -2.74
N LEU A 54 -15.13 7.96 -2.98
CA LEU A 54 -15.50 7.47 -4.30
C LEU A 54 -16.83 8.07 -4.77
N ASP A 55 -17.78 8.31 -3.87
CA ASP A 55 -19.02 9.01 -4.20
C ASP A 55 -18.79 10.48 -4.59
N MET A 56 -17.81 11.16 -3.97
CA MET A 56 -17.42 12.51 -4.39
C MET A 56 -16.93 12.56 -5.85
N LEU A 57 -16.23 11.51 -6.30
CA LEU A 57 -15.82 11.37 -7.69
C LEU A 57 -17.05 11.25 -8.61
N ASN A 58 -18.03 10.42 -8.23
CA ASN A 58 -19.27 10.24 -8.98
C ASN A 58 -20.07 11.57 -9.10
N ARG A 59 -20.06 12.37 -8.05
CA ARG A 59 -20.70 13.70 -8.00
C ARG A 59 -19.91 14.81 -8.68
N HIS A 60 -18.78 14.52 -9.32
CA HIS A 60 -17.90 15.51 -9.96
C HIS A 60 -17.32 16.57 -9.01
N ILE A 61 -17.18 16.25 -7.72
CA ILE A 61 -16.49 17.10 -6.75
C ILE A 61 -15.00 17.05 -6.99
N VAL A 62 -14.50 15.88 -7.40
CA VAL A 62 -13.12 15.67 -7.88
C VAL A 62 -13.14 15.13 -9.30
N ASP A 63 -12.06 15.33 -10.04
CA ASP A 63 -11.94 14.89 -11.44
C ASP A 63 -11.33 13.50 -11.56
N GLY A 64 -10.58 13.05 -10.55
CA GLY A 64 -9.96 11.74 -10.51
C GLY A 64 -9.58 11.33 -9.09
N VAL A 65 -9.16 10.07 -8.94
CA VAL A 65 -8.71 9.49 -7.68
C VAL A 65 -7.38 8.77 -7.86
N ILE A 66 -6.46 8.99 -6.95
CA ILE A 66 -5.26 8.17 -6.76
C ILE A 66 -5.43 7.45 -5.42
N THR A 67 -5.36 6.12 -5.39
CA THR A 67 -5.65 5.35 -4.18
C THR A 67 -4.67 4.22 -3.93
N GLY A 68 -4.23 4.07 -2.68
CA GLY A 68 -3.47 2.92 -2.16
C GLY A 68 -4.16 2.28 -0.96
N VAL A 69 -5.45 2.54 -0.79
CA VAL A 69 -6.24 1.99 0.31
C VAL A 69 -6.76 0.59 -0.03
N HIS A 70 -6.92 -0.26 0.96
CA HIS A 70 -7.26 -1.67 0.82
C HIS A 70 -8.49 -2.09 1.62
N SER A 71 -9.34 -1.15 2.00
CA SER A 71 -10.47 -1.43 2.91
C SER A 71 -11.74 -1.89 2.21
N LEU A 72 -11.88 -1.62 0.90
CA LEU A 72 -13.07 -1.99 0.13
C LEU A 72 -12.86 -3.20 -0.76
N ASP A 73 -13.98 -3.86 -1.06
CA ASP A 73 -14.05 -4.84 -2.13
C ASP A 73 -13.74 -4.19 -3.49
N VAL A 74 -12.98 -4.91 -4.32
CA VAL A 74 -12.67 -4.52 -5.70
C VAL A 74 -13.92 -4.24 -6.53
N GLU A 75 -15.03 -4.92 -6.25
CA GLU A 75 -16.31 -4.72 -6.96
C GLU A 75 -16.86 -3.30 -6.82
N GLU A 76 -16.56 -2.59 -5.74
CA GLU A 76 -16.97 -1.18 -5.59
C GLU A 76 -16.24 -0.27 -6.57
N TYR A 77 -14.96 -0.53 -6.83
CA TYR A 77 -14.16 0.21 -7.79
C TYR A 77 -14.58 -0.05 -9.24
N LYS A 78 -14.99 -1.27 -9.58
CA LYS A 78 -15.47 -1.64 -10.93
C LYS A 78 -16.71 -0.86 -11.36
N LYS A 79 -17.51 -0.38 -10.41
CA LYS A 79 -18.71 0.43 -10.68
C LYS A 79 -18.38 1.86 -11.12
N ILE A 80 -17.17 2.32 -10.87
CA ILE A 80 -16.77 3.70 -11.12
C ILE A 80 -16.23 3.85 -12.54
N LYS A 81 -16.86 4.75 -13.31
CA LYS A 81 -16.48 5.06 -14.71
C LYS A 81 -15.67 6.35 -14.82
N LYS A 82 -14.90 6.69 -13.80
CA LYS A 82 -14.09 7.91 -13.71
C LYS A 82 -12.61 7.53 -13.61
N PRO A 83 -11.70 8.49 -13.89
CA PRO A 83 -10.28 8.22 -13.79
C PRO A 83 -9.88 7.81 -12.36
N ILE A 84 -9.38 6.59 -12.23
CA ILE A 84 -8.77 6.06 -11.00
C ILE A 84 -7.42 5.50 -11.36
N VAL A 85 -6.41 5.77 -10.51
CA VAL A 85 -5.10 5.13 -10.54
C VAL A 85 -4.85 4.52 -9.18
N ALA A 86 -4.46 3.26 -9.16
CA ALA A 86 -4.06 2.57 -7.93
C ALA A 86 -2.54 2.58 -7.77
N PHE A 87 -2.04 2.60 -6.53
CA PHE A 87 -0.66 2.27 -6.23
C PHE A 87 -0.59 1.09 -5.27
N ASP A 88 0.28 0.15 -5.59
CA ASP A 88 0.50 -1.10 -4.85
C ASP A 88 -0.79 -1.90 -4.55
N ARG A 89 -1.82 -1.78 -5.40
CA ARG A 89 -3.09 -2.49 -5.24
C ARG A 89 -3.72 -2.84 -6.59
N TYR A 90 -4.27 -4.04 -6.70
CA TYR A 90 -5.10 -4.45 -7.84
C TYR A 90 -6.57 -4.11 -7.59
N LEU A 91 -7.14 -3.23 -8.40
CA LEU A 91 -8.55 -2.79 -8.33
C LEU A 91 -9.40 -3.26 -9.52
N GLY A 92 -8.86 -4.16 -10.33
CA GLY A 92 -9.48 -4.68 -11.55
C GLY A 92 -8.69 -4.37 -12.81
N GLU A 93 -9.00 -5.06 -13.90
CA GLU A 93 -8.22 -5.02 -15.15
C GLU A 93 -8.16 -3.64 -15.83
N ASN A 94 -9.16 -2.80 -15.60
CA ASN A 94 -9.28 -1.49 -16.27
C ASN A 94 -8.73 -0.32 -15.43
N ILE A 95 -8.21 -0.58 -14.23
CA ILE A 95 -7.63 0.45 -13.36
C ILE A 95 -6.12 0.32 -13.41
N PRO A 96 -5.39 1.32 -13.93
CA PRO A 96 -3.95 1.27 -13.98
C PRO A 96 -3.35 1.21 -12.56
N VAL A 97 -2.31 0.40 -12.41
CA VAL A 97 -1.57 0.25 -11.16
C VAL A 97 -0.16 0.78 -11.34
N VAL A 98 0.25 1.65 -10.44
CA VAL A 98 1.64 2.07 -10.29
C VAL A 98 2.24 1.29 -9.12
N ALA A 99 3.30 0.56 -9.35
CA ALA A 99 4.00 -0.22 -8.35
C ALA A 99 5.51 -0.14 -8.57
N VAL A 100 6.29 -0.35 -7.51
CA VAL A 100 7.72 -0.56 -7.63
C VAL A 100 8.02 -2.02 -8.01
N ASP A 101 9.26 -2.32 -8.43
CA ASP A 101 9.70 -3.70 -8.61
C ASP A 101 9.90 -4.37 -7.23
N HIS A 102 8.80 -4.85 -6.67
CA HIS A 102 8.79 -5.50 -5.38
C HIS A 102 9.62 -6.79 -5.35
N LYS A 103 9.62 -7.54 -6.45
CA LYS A 103 10.39 -8.76 -6.57
C LYS A 103 11.89 -8.47 -6.46
N GLU A 104 12.36 -7.46 -7.20
CA GLU A 104 13.74 -6.98 -7.09
C GLU A 104 14.07 -6.49 -5.68
N GLY A 105 13.17 -5.77 -5.02
CA GLY A 105 13.32 -5.37 -3.62
C GLY A 105 13.52 -6.55 -2.67
N GLY A 106 12.74 -7.62 -2.83
CA GLY A 106 12.88 -8.86 -2.07
C GLY A 106 14.21 -9.56 -2.32
N ARG A 107 14.65 -9.62 -3.58
CA ARG A 107 15.94 -10.18 -3.99
C ARG A 107 17.11 -9.42 -3.33
N LEU A 108 17.12 -8.10 -3.43
CA LEU A 108 18.17 -7.26 -2.86
C LEU A 108 18.27 -7.40 -1.32
N ALA A 109 17.13 -7.45 -0.64
CA ALA A 109 17.10 -7.66 0.82
C ALA A 109 17.71 -9.02 1.20
N ALA A 110 17.35 -10.08 0.47
CA ALA A 110 17.90 -11.41 0.67
C ALA A 110 19.42 -11.44 0.46
N GLU A 111 19.91 -10.86 -0.62
CA GLU A 111 21.36 -10.82 -0.94
C GLU A 111 22.18 -10.11 0.13
N ILE A 112 21.69 -9.00 0.68
CA ILE A 112 22.37 -8.27 1.75
C ILE A 112 22.53 -9.17 2.99
N LEU A 113 21.48 -9.88 3.42
CA LEU A 113 21.53 -10.73 4.58
C LEU A 113 22.43 -11.95 4.37
N LEU A 114 22.38 -12.56 3.19
CA LEU A 114 23.25 -13.67 2.82
C LEU A 114 24.72 -13.26 2.78
N LYS A 115 25.03 -12.11 2.18
CA LYS A 115 26.39 -11.54 2.13
C LYS A 115 26.95 -11.28 3.52
N ASN A 116 26.10 -10.91 4.47
CA ASN A 116 26.49 -10.71 5.87
C ASN A 116 26.52 -12.01 6.70
N GLY A 117 26.28 -13.16 6.09
CA GLY A 117 26.39 -14.48 6.75
C GLY A 117 25.27 -14.79 7.73
N CYS A 118 24.12 -14.12 7.61
CA CYS A 118 22.96 -14.37 8.46
C CYS A 118 22.47 -15.82 8.27
N LYS A 119 22.28 -16.55 9.39
CA LYS A 119 21.83 -17.96 9.40
C LYS A 119 20.42 -18.15 9.93
N LYS A 120 19.97 -17.20 10.76
CA LYS A 120 18.62 -17.15 11.30
C LYS A 120 18.07 -15.76 11.06
N ILE A 121 16.88 -15.68 10.50
CA ILE A 121 16.27 -14.42 10.08
C ILE A 121 14.82 -14.40 10.55
N VAL A 122 14.39 -13.25 11.02
CA VAL A 122 12.97 -12.96 11.22
C VAL A 122 12.50 -12.08 10.07
N HIS A 123 11.45 -12.50 9.43
CA HIS A 123 10.83 -11.78 8.32
C HIS A 123 9.44 -11.29 8.73
N PHE A 124 9.33 -9.99 9.02
CA PHE A 124 8.02 -9.35 9.21
C PHE A 124 7.40 -9.08 7.85
N ARG A 125 6.19 -9.54 7.66
CA ARG A 125 5.43 -9.30 6.42
C ARG A 125 4.02 -8.81 6.72
N GLY A 126 3.43 -8.05 5.81
CA GLY A 126 2.03 -7.67 5.88
C GLY A 126 1.10 -8.86 5.62
N SER A 127 -0.16 -8.68 5.98
CA SER A 127 -1.20 -9.69 5.76
C SER A 127 -1.42 -9.97 4.28
N THR A 128 -1.61 -11.24 3.95
CA THR A 128 -1.96 -11.71 2.60
C THR A 128 -3.46 -11.69 2.32
N ALA A 129 -4.26 -11.11 3.21
CA ALA A 129 -5.72 -11.06 3.08
C ALA A 129 -6.23 -10.29 1.85
N VAL A 130 -5.39 -9.39 1.29
CA VAL A 130 -5.73 -8.63 0.08
C VAL A 130 -4.62 -8.82 -0.95
N GLU A 131 -5.02 -9.11 -2.19
CA GLU A 131 -4.09 -9.24 -3.31
C GLU A 131 -3.45 -7.88 -3.65
N SER A 132 -2.12 -7.86 -3.67
CA SER A 132 -1.34 -6.64 -3.91
C SER A 132 0.03 -6.95 -4.49
N PRO A 133 0.56 -6.10 -5.40
CA PRO A 133 1.92 -6.26 -5.92
C PRO A 133 2.99 -6.33 -4.84
N TYR A 134 2.80 -5.67 -3.69
CA TYR A 134 3.81 -5.63 -2.64
C TYR A 134 4.15 -7.01 -2.05
N HIS A 135 3.28 -8.02 -2.22
CA HIS A 135 3.55 -9.37 -1.75
C HIS A 135 4.72 -10.04 -2.47
N GLU A 136 5.01 -9.63 -3.70
CA GLU A 136 6.12 -10.17 -4.50
C GLU A 136 7.47 -10.06 -3.79
N ARG A 137 7.69 -8.98 -3.00
CA ARG A 137 8.93 -8.84 -2.21
C ARG A 137 9.08 -9.93 -1.15
N HIS A 138 7.98 -10.30 -0.52
CA HIS A 138 7.95 -11.29 0.53
C HIS A 138 8.11 -12.70 -0.03
N PHE A 139 7.46 -13.00 -1.14
CA PHE A 139 7.57 -14.29 -1.80
C PHE A 139 8.98 -14.53 -2.34
N GLU A 140 9.56 -13.54 -3.01
CA GLU A 140 10.91 -13.64 -3.56
C GLU A 140 11.95 -13.78 -2.45
N PHE A 141 11.84 -12.97 -1.39
CA PHE A 141 12.70 -13.06 -0.23
C PHE A 141 12.67 -14.48 0.40
N ALA A 142 11.47 -14.98 0.70
CA ALA A 142 11.29 -16.31 1.30
C ALA A 142 11.81 -17.43 0.37
N ARG A 143 11.58 -17.31 -0.95
CA ARG A 143 12.09 -18.25 -1.94
C ARG A 143 13.61 -18.35 -1.88
N ILE A 144 14.30 -17.21 -1.91
CA ILE A 144 15.77 -17.17 -1.88
C ILE A 144 16.31 -17.73 -0.56
N MET A 145 15.74 -17.37 0.59
CA MET A 145 16.18 -17.89 1.88
C MET A 145 16.04 -19.41 1.94
N LYS A 146 14.94 -19.95 1.46
CA LYS A 146 14.72 -21.40 1.37
C LYS A 146 15.75 -22.09 0.49
N GLU A 147 16.02 -21.55 -0.70
CA GLU A 147 17.01 -22.10 -1.64
C GLU A 147 18.43 -22.10 -1.07
N GLN A 148 18.75 -21.10 -0.25
CA GLN A 148 20.06 -20.98 0.41
C GLN A 148 20.15 -21.73 1.76
N GLY A 149 19.08 -22.43 2.16
CA GLY A 149 19.03 -23.20 3.40
C GLY A 149 19.14 -22.35 4.67
N VAL A 150 18.71 -21.08 4.60
CA VAL A 150 18.70 -20.16 5.74
C VAL A 150 17.38 -20.31 6.50
N GLU A 151 17.49 -20.46 7.84
CA GLU A 151 16.32 -20.52 8.71
C GLU A 151 15.63 -19.15 8.74
N CYS A 152 14.41 -19.09 8.23
CA CYS A 152 13.62 -17.88 8.18
C CYS A 152 12.31 -18.06 8.95
N PHE A 153 12.12 -17.29 10.01
CA PHE A 153 10.88 -17.25 10.76
C PHE A 153 9.97 -16.15 10.22
N ASP A 154 8.88 -16.53 9.56
CA ASP A 154 7.88 -15.59 9.04
C ASP A 154 6.92 -15.15 10.14
N TYR A 155 6.81 -13.83 10.34
CA TYR A 155 5.82 -13.24 11.23
C TYR A 155 4.87 -12.35 10.44
N GLU A 156 3.62 -12.80 10.29
CA GLU A 156 2.58 -12.02 9.59
C GLU A 156 1.94 -11.00 10.52
N LEU A 157 2.02 -9.73 10.13
CA LEU A 157 1.35 -8.63 10.83
C LEU A 157 -0.13 -8.61 10.48
N ALA A 158 -0.97 -8.24 11.46
CA ALA A 158 -2.40 -8.15 11.25
C ALA A 158 -2.76 -7.07 10.23
N TRP A 159 -3.82 -7.35 9.48
CA TRP A 159 -4.34 -6.44 8.48
C TRP A 159 -4.77 -5.09 9.06
N ASN A 160 -4.42 -4.01 8.37
CA ASN A 160 -4.85 -2.64 8.66
C ASN A 160 -4.55 -2.16 10.10
N LYS A 161 -3.44 -2.65 10.70
CA LYS A 161 -2.93 -2.22 12.00
C LYS A 161 -1.67 -1.42 11.81
N PHE A 162 -1.76 -0.09 12.02
CA PHE A 162 -0.65 0.84 11.79
C PHE A 162 -0.20 1.56 13.08
N ASP A 163 -0.79 1.22 14.24
CA ASP A 163 -0.47 1.86 15.49
C ASP A 163 0.79 1.29 16.16
N LEU A 164 1.53 2.16 16.87
CA LEU A 164 2.79 1.79 17.51
C LEU A 164 2.64 0.71 18.59
N GLU A 165 1.52 0.71 19.30
CA GLU A 165 1.28 -0.27 20.38
C GLU A 165 1.09 -1.67 19.81
N TYR A 166 0.44 -1.78 18.66
CA TYR A 166 0.35 -3.06 17.94
C TYR A 166 1.74 -3.58 17.53
N TYR A 167 2.62 -2.72 16.99
CA TYR A 167 3.97 -3.14 16.61
C TYR A 167 4.82 -3.55 17.82
N LYS A 168 4.72 -2.86 18.94
CA LYS A 168 5.37 -3.27 20.19
C LYS A 168 4.89 -4.64 20.65
N TYR A 169 3.58 -4.88 20.60
CA TYR A 169 2.99 -6.17 20.91
C TYR A 169 3.50 -7.28 19.97
N ALA A 170 3.51 -7.04 18.66
CA ALA A 170 3.96 -8.00 17.66
C ALA A 170 5.43 -8.39 17.86
N VAL A 171 6.30 -7.41 18.16
CA VAL A 171 7.72 -7.67 18.46
C VAL A 171 7.86 -8.51 19.74
N LYS A 172 7.12 -8.17 20.81
CA LYS A 172 7.14 -8.94 22.05
C LYS A 172 6.67 -10.39 21.83
N ASP A 173 5.51 -10.57 21.19
CA ASP A 173 4.95 -11.89 20.87
C ASP A 173 5.93 -12.74 20.06
N LEU A 174 6.62 -12.12 19.10
CA LEU A 174 7.68 -12.82 18.36
C LEU A 174 8.79 -13.33 19.28
N PHE A 175 9.32 -12.49 20.17
CA PHE A 175 10.41 -12.91 21.08
C PHE A 175 9.97 -13.98 22.07
N ASP A 176 8.69 -14.01 22.44
CA ASP A 176 8.13 -15.06 23.30
C ASP A 176 7.99 -16.42 22.56
N ARG A 177 8.05 -16.42 21.22
CA ARG A 177 7.97 -17.64 20.37
C ARG A 177 9.33 -18.17 19.89
N LEU A 178 10.40 -17.38 19.97
CA LEU A 178 11.77 -17.75 19.57
C LEU A 178 12.54 -18.41 20.70
#